data_2de2b43d2746ea86847881e1b16fb085
#
_entry.id   2de2b43d2746ea86847881e1b16fb085
#
_cell.length_a   1.000
_cell.length_b   1.000
_cell.length_c   1.000
_cell.angle_alpha   90.00
_cell.angle_beta   90.00
_cell.angle_gamma   90.00
#
_symmetry.space_group_name_H-M   'P 1'
#
loop_
_entity.id
_entity.type
_entity.pdbx_description
1 polymer ?
#
loop_
_entity_poly.entity_id
_entity_poly.type
_entity_poly.pdbx_seq_one_letter_code
_entity_poly.pdbx_strand_id
1 'polypeptide(L)'
;DLWEDSNPIERNANGRTRTGLYRLFIPAYESLEGFFDKYGSPVVEDPSNTIEGIDDEYVYIGAKTFLKNERESLKDDASELNEVIRQFPFTEDEAFRDSIEGSIFNVGQIYEQIEHNDELFPNPVVQGNFVWKGGEKDTEVIFNPNPQGRFKVAWMPPPDFRNQKKTVYGKRVAPHSDFGVGGVDSYDLDATVDGRGSKGALHLYNKFHMEHPSNMFVVEYAARPPLAKIFYEDVLMAAIFYGYPIL
;
A
#
# COMPACT_ATOMS: atom_id res chain seq x y z
N ASP A 1 -14.49 5.78 8.09
CA ASP A 1 -15.53 6.46 7.31
C ASP A 1 -16.80 5.60 7.18
N LEU A 2 -17.86 6.13 6.56
CA LEU A 2 -19.16 5.43 6.47
C LEU A 2 -19.05 4.08 5.77
N TRP A 3 -18.23 3.98 4.72
CA TRP A 3 -18.02 2.75 3.95
C TRP A 3 -17.27 1.69 4.78
N GLU A 4 -16.16 2.05 5.39
CA GLU A 4 -15.36 1.18 6.26
C GLU A 4 -16.19 0.69 7.47
N ASP A 5 -16.89 1.62 8.13
CA ASP A 5 -17.71 1.33 9.30
C ASP A 5 -18.96 0.48 8.98
N SER A 6 -19.26 0.26 7.69
CA SER A 6 -20.36 -0.57 7.18
C SER A 6 -19.92 -1.95 6.67
N ASN A 7 -18.68 -2.36 6.96
CA ASN A 7 -18.14 -3.65 6.51
C ASN A 7 -18.95 -4.83 7.11
N PRO A 8 -19.56 -5.67 6.24
CA PRO A 8 -20.40 -6.79 6.70
C PRO A 8 -19.63 -7.91 7.42
N ILE A 9 -18.28 -7.90 7.33
CA ILE A 9 -17.41 -8.87 8.01
C ILE A 9 -17.18 -8.42 9.46
N GLU A 10 -17.14 -7.11 9.72
CA GLU A 10 -16.88 -6.51 11.01
C GLU A 10 -18.19 -6.25 11.78
N ARG A 11 -18.63 -7.23 12.55
CA ARG A 11 -19.89 -7.14 13.31
C ARG A 11 -19.62 -7.14 14.80
N ASN A 12 -20.40 -6.34 15.53
CA ASN A 12 -20.44 -6.36 16.99
C ASN A 12 -21.15 -7.61 17.53
N ALA A 13 -21.18 -7.77 18.86
CA ALA A 13 -21.83 -8.91 19.52
C ALA A 13 -23.34 -9.07 19.19
N ASN A 14 -23.99 -8.01 18.69
CA ASN A 14 -25.38 -8.02 18.25
C ASN A 14 -25.54 -8.31 16.75
N GLY A 15 -24.46 -8.68 16.06
CA GLY A 15 -24.45 -8.99 14.62
C GLY A 15 -24.57 -7.78 13.69
N ARG A 16 -24.40 -6.54 14.20
CA ARG A 16 -24.50 -5.29 13.45
C ARG A 16 -23.12 -4.70 13.17
N THR A 17 -22.98 -4.07 12.01
CA THR A 17 -21.85 -3.20 11.69
C THR A 17 -21.84 -1.97 12.60
N ARG A 18 -20.77 -1.20 12.60
CA ARG A 18 -20.63 0.02 13.42
C ARG A 18 -21.68 1.09 13.08
N THR A 19 -22.06 1.20 11.79
CA THR A 19 -23.10 2.14 11.33
C THR A 19 -24.51 1.57 11.37
N GLY A 20 -24.66 0.23 11.48
CA GLY A 20 -25.92 -0.48 11.29
C GLY A 20 -26.31 -0.68 9.83
N LEU A 21 -25.53 -0.15 8.88
CA LEU A 21 -25.67 -0.35 7.44
C LEU A 21 -24.74 -1.48 6.99
N TYR A 22 -25.00 -2.05 5.83
CA TYR A 22 -24.16 -3.07 5.21
C TYR A 22 -23.73 -2.56 3.83
N ARG A 23 -22.40 -2.43 3.60
CA ARG A 23 -21.88 -2.08 2.30
C ARG A 23 -22.03 -3.26 1.34
N LEU A 24 -22.35 -2.94 0.09
CA LEU A 24 -22.38 -3.86 -1.03
C LEU A 24 -21.66 -3.19 -2.20
N PHE A 25 -20.66 -3.86 -2.77
CA PHE A 25 -20.01 -3.45 -3.99
C PHE A 25 -20.37 -4.43 -5.11
N ILE A 26 -20.77 -3.88 -6.25
CA ILE A 26 -21.05 -4.65 -7.47
C ILE A 26 -20.07 -4.12 -8.53
N PRO A 27 -19.14 -4.97 -9.01
CA PRO A 27 -18.23 -4.57 -10.09
C PRO A 27 -18.99 -4.16 -11.34
N ALA A 28 -18.50 -3.15 -12.05
CA ALA A 28 -19.18 -2.60 -13.22
C ALA A 28 -19.45 -3.63 -14.32
N TYR A 29 -18.59 -4.62 -14.47
CA TYR A 29 -18.77 -5.68 -15.48
C TYR A 29 -19.94 -6.64 -15.17
N GLU A 30 -20.48 -6.63 -13.94
CA GLU A 30 -21.68 -7.42 -13.60
C GLU A 30 -23.00 -6.69 -13.90
N SER A 31 -22.94 -5.39 -14.20
CA SER A 31 -24.11 -4.55 -14.45
C SER A 31 -24.01 -3.70 -15.72
N LEU A 32 -23.04 -3.99 -16.59
CA LEU A 32 -22.81 -3.22 -17.81
C LEU A 32 -23.94 -3.45 -18.82
N GLU A 33 -24.58 -2.37 -19.24
CA GLU A 33 -25.64 -2.40 -20.27
C GLU A 33 -25.09 -2.94 -21.58
N GLY A 34 -25.90 -3.75 -22.27
CA GLY A 34 -25.52 -4.43 -23.51
C GLY A 34 -24.80 -5.78 -23.33
N PHE A 35 -24.48 -6.17 -22.08
CA PHE A 35 -23.76 -7.40 -21.75
C PHE A 35 -24.59 -8.37 -20.91
N PHE A 36 -25.86 -8.55 -21.29
CA PHE A 36 -26.76 -9.52 -20.66
C PHE A 36 -27.25 -10.54 -21.70
N ASP A 37 -27.36 -11.79 -21.28
CA ASP A 37 -28.04 -12.78 -22.09
C ASP A 37 -29.55 -12.52 -22.13
N LYS A 38 -30.27 -13.23 -22.99
CA LYS A 38 -31.73 -13.10 -23.14
C LYS A 38 -32.54 -13.45 -21.88
N TYR A 39 -31.90 -14.03 -20.86
CA TYR A 39 -32.51 -14.34 -19.56
C TYR A 39 -32.17 -13.28 -18.51
N GLY A 40 -31.41 -12.25 -18.87
CA GLY A 40 -30.97 -11.18 -17.97
C GLY A 40 -29.79 -11.54 -17.09
N SER A 41 -29.03 -12.61 -17.43
CA SER A 41 -27.78 -12.92 -16.72
C SER A 41 -26.61 -12.15 -17.33
N PRO A 42 -25.67 -11.57 -16.52
CA PRO A 42 -24.54 -10.83 -17.05
C PRO A 42 -23.55 -11.75 -17.78
N VAL A 43 -23.10 -11.36 -18.95
CA VAL A 43 -22.04 -12.01 -19.71
C VAL A 43 -20.70 -11.35 -19.35
N VAL A 44 -20.09 -11.81 -18.26
CA VAL A 44 -18.87 -11.22 -17.67
C VAL A 44 -17.62 -11.59 -18.45
N GLU A 45 -17.39 -12.89 -18.63
CA GLU A 45 -16.22 -13.41 -19.36
C GLU A 45 -16.57 -13.67 -20.82
N ASP A 46 -15.57 -13.79 -21.70
CA ASP A 46 -15.76 -13.99 -23.12
C ASP A 46 -16.50 -15.33 -23.37
N PRO A 47 -17.65 -15.30 -24.07
CA PRO A 47 -18.38 -16.51 -24.33
C PRO A 47 -17.69 -17.35 -25.40
N SER A 48 -17.73 -18.70 -25.26
CA SER A 48 -17.18 -19.61 -26.27
C SER A 48 -17.90 -19.57 -27.63
N ASN A 49 -19.15 -19.14 -27.63
CA ASN A 49 -19.97 -18.91 -28.80
C ASN A 49 -20.78 -17.63 -28.60
N THR A 50 -21.19 -17.02 -29.67
CA THR A 50 -22.12 -15.87 -29.66
C THR A 50 -23.34 -16.16 -28.79
N ILE A 51 -23.67 -15.29 -27.87
CA ILE A 51 -24.83 -15.39 -26.98
C ILE A 51 -25.91 -14.42 -27.49
N GLU A 52 -27.16 -14.88 -27.56
CA GLU A 52 -28.31 -14.05 -27.81
C GLU A 52 -28.58 -13.19 -26.55
N GLY A 53 -28.45 -11.88 -26.69
CA GLY A 53 -28.70 -10.91 -25.64
C GLY A 53 -30.14 -10.49 -25.49
N ILE A 54 -30.38 -9.49 -24.66
CA ILE A 54 -31.68 -8.83 -24.53
C ILE A 54 -31.95 -8.05 -25.84
N ASP A 55 -33.20 -7.94 -26.23
CA ASP A 55 -33.68 -7.19 -27.44
C ASP A 55 -33.10 -7.67 -28.78
N ASP A 56 -32.91 -8.98 -28.94
CA ASP A 56 -32.38 -9.62 -30.15
C ASP A 56 -30.95 -9.17 -30.56
N GLU A 57 -30.23 -8.52 -29.67
CA GLU A 57 -28.80 -8.22 -29.83
C GLU A 57 -27.96 -9.46 -29.55
N TYR A 58 -26.70 -9.45 -30.04
CA TYR A 58 -25.77 -10.56 -29.83
C TYR A 58 -24.53 -10.11 -29.09
N VAL A 59 -24.15 -10.84 -28.02
CA VAL A 59 -22.94 -10.60 -27.24
C VAL A 59 -21.82 -11.49 -27.74
N TYR A 60 -20.70 -10.89 -28.18
CA TYR A 60 -19.55 -11.55 -28.79
C TYR A 60 -18.35 -11.61 -27.83
N ILE A 61 -18.27 -10.65 -26.91
CA ILE A 61 -17.19 -10.55 -25.89
C ILE A 61 -17.84 -10.32 -24.54
N GLY A 62 -17.12 -10.63 -23.45
CA GLY A 62 -17.58 -10.38 -22.10
C GLY A 62 -17.43 -8.90 -21.69
N ALA A 63 -18.27 -8.46 -20.76
CA ALA A 63 -18.25 -7.10 -20.22
C ALA A 63 -16.86 -6.71 -19.67
N LYS A 64 -16.19 -7.65 -19.04
CA LYS A 64 -14.86 -7.45 -18.47
C LYS A 64 -13.78 -7.23 -19.53
N THR A 65 -13.83 -7.99 -20.63
CA THR A 65 -12.92 -7.81 -21.77
C THR A 65 -13.20 -6.49 -22.48
N PHE A 66 -14.47 -6.13 -22.66
CA PHE A 66 -14.85 -4.84 -23.22
C PHE A 66 -14.26 -3.68 -22.43
N LEU A 67 -14.51 -3.64 -21.12
CA LEU A 67 -13.98 -2.57 -20.25
C LEU A 67 -12.45 -2.54 -20.17
N LYS A 68 -11.78 -3.70 -20.26
CA LYS A 68 -10.30 -3.74 -20.35
C LYS A 68 -9.80 -3.11 -21.66
N ASN A 69 -10.47 -3.38 -22.78
CA ASN A 69 -10.13 -2.79 -24.06
C ASN A 69 -10.34 -1.27 -24.07
N GLU A 70 -11.43 -0.79 -23.43
CA GLU A 70 -11.66 0.65 -23.26
C GLU A 70 -10.53 1.29 -22.45
N ARG A 71 -10.14 0.71 -21.32
CA ARG A 71 -9.04 1.19 -20.49
C ARG A 71 -7.71 1.20 -21.27
N GLU A 72 -7.42 0.16 -22.04
CA GLU A 72 -6.21 0.07 -22.86
C GLU A 72 -6.18 1.14 -23.97
N SER A 73 -7.34 1.49 -24.55
CA SER A 73 -7.43 2.55 -25.55
C SER A 73 -7.11 3.94 -25.01
N LEU A 74 -7.30 4.14 -23.70
CA LEU A 74 -7.11 5.40 -22.99
C LEU A 74 -5.77 5.49 -22.23
N LYS A 75 -4.89 4.50 -22.36
CA LYS A 75 -3.63 4.45 -21.60
C LYS A 75 -2.72 5.67 -21.77
N ASP A 76 -2.81 6.37 -22.90
CA ASP A 76 -2.02 7.56 -23.17
C ASP A 76 -2.63 8.84 -22.59
N ASP A 77 -3.88 8.78 -22.09
CA ASP A 77 -4.57 9.87 -21.39
C ASP A 77 -4.92 9.45 -19.95
N ALA A 78 -4.00 9.72 -19.04
CA ALA A 78 -4.16 9.33 -17.64
C ALA A 78 -5.38 9.96 -16.95
N SER A 79 -5.86 11.13 -17.41
CA SER A 79 -7.03 11.79 -16.84
C SER A 79 -8.31 11.07 -17.24
N GLU A 80 -8.45 10.79 -18.54
CA GLU A 80 -9.64 10.10 -19.08
C GLU A 80 -9.68 8.64 -18.62
N LEU A 81 -8.52 7.96 -18.60
CA LEU A 81 -8.39 6.61 -18.05
C LEU A 81 -8.83 6.54 -16.58
N ASN A 82 -8.36 7.46 -15.74
CA ASN A 82 -8.75 7.48 -14.32
C ASN A 82 -10.26 7.71 -14.14
N GLU A 83 -10.86 8.55 -14.98
CA GLU A 83 -12.30 8.80 -14.94
C GLU A 83 -13.09 7.56 -15.35
N VAL A 84 -12.68 6.85 -16.41
CA VAL A 84 -13.32 5.60 -16.86
C VAL A 84 -13.17 4.51 -15.78
N ILE A 85 -12.03 4.39 -15.13
CA ILE A 85 -11.84 3.43 -14.02
C ILE A 85 -12.78 3.74 -12.85
N ARG A 86 -12.96 5.02 -12.49
CA ARG A 86 -13.89 5.43 -11.43
C ARG A 86 -15.35 5.21 -11.78
N GLN A 87 -15.73 5.44 -13.04
CA GLN A 87 -17.12 5.24 -13.50
C GLN A 87 -17.47 3.76 -13.67
N PHE A 88 -16.51 2.94 -14.07
CA PHE A 88 -16.66 1.51 -14.29
C PHE A 88 -15.67 0.69 -13.46
N PRO A 89 -15.76 0.75 -12.11
CA PRO A 89 -14.79 0.12 -11.24
C PRO A 89 -14.90 -1.40 -11.22
N PHE A 90 -13.74 -2.08 -11.16
CA PHE A 90 -13.65 -3.53 -10.95
C PHE A 90 -13.53 -3.88 -9.47
N THR A 91 -13.02 -2.95 -8.67
CA THR A 91 -12.80 -3.10 -7.22
C THR A 91 -13.35 -1.90 -6.45
N GLU A 92 -13.52 -2.07 -5.14
CA GLU A 92 -13.91 -0.98 -4.23
C GLU A 92 -12.90 0.18 -4.31
N ASP A 93 -11.60 -0.13 -4.32
CA ASP A 93 -10.54 0.88 -4.36
C ASP A 93 -10.59 1.72 -5.64
N GLU A 94 -10.94 1.11 -6.77
CA GLU A 94 -11.15 1.84 -8.03
C GLU A 94 -12.34 2.81 -7.95
N ALA A 95 -13.43 2.41 -7.28
CA ALA A 95 -14.62 3.24 -7.13
C ALA A 95 -14.36 4.51 -6.29
N PHE A 96 -13.40 4.44 -5.36
CA PHE A 96 -13.03 5.54 -4.46
C PHE A 96 -11.73 6.25 -4.84
N ARG A 97 -11.21 6.01 -6.05
CA ARG A 97 -10.05 6.76 -6.55
C ARG A 97 -10.32 8.27 -6.56
N ASP A 98 -9.30 9.05 -6.18
CA ASP A 98 -9.38 10.51 -6.23
C ASP A 98 -9.47 11.03 -7.68
N SER A 99 -10.18 12.13 -7.85
CA SER A 99 -10.18 12.87 -9.12
C SER A 99 -8.80 13.49 -9.36
N ILE A 100 -8.33 13.43 -10.61
CA ILE A 100 -7.10 14.12 -11.03
C ILE A 100 -7.28 15.64 -11.00
N GLU A 101 -8.51 16.12 -11.15
CA GLU A 101 -8.82 17.55 -11.14
C GLU A 101 -8.50 18.16 -9.76
N GLY A 102 -7.61 19.15 -9.76
CA GLY A 102 -7.20 19.88 -8.56
C GLY A 102 -6.04 19.28 -7.77
N SER A 103 -5.53 18.09 -8.13
CA SER A 103 -4.31 17.56 -7.55
C SER A 103 -3.06 18.21 -8.17
N ILE A 104 -2.09 18.61 -7.33
CA ILE A 104 -0.75 19.02 -7.79
C ILE A 104 0.12 17.82 -8.17
N PHE A 105 -0.30 16.61 -7.83
CA PHE A 105 0.39 15.38 -8.16
C PHE A 105 -0.29 14.69 -9.35
N ASN A 106 0.50 13.99 -10.16
CA ASN A 106 -0.04 13.14 -11.22
C ASN A 106 -0.62 11.86 -10.59
N VAL A 107 -1.90 11.92 -10.25
CA VAL A 107 -2.62 10.83 -9.57
C VAL A 107 -2.65 9.57 -10.45
N GLY A 108 -2.74 9.70 -11.78
CA GLY A 108 -2.69 8.56 -12.71
C GLY A 108 -1.37 7.79 -12.59
N GLN A 109 -0.24 8.49 -12.62
CA GLN A 109 1.08 7.85 -12.45
C GLN A 109 1.27 7.21 -11.07
N ILE A 110 0.63 7.78 -10.04
CA ILE A 110 0.67 7.17 -8.69
C ILE A 110 -0.05 5.82 -8.70
N TYR A 111 -1.23 5.73 -9.30
CA TYR A 111 -1.96 4.48 -9.40
C TYR A 111 -1.25 3.44 -10.28
N GLU A 112 -0.71 3.84 -11.44
CA GLU A 112 0.13 2.96 -12.27
C GLU A 112 1.32 2.40 -11.47
N GLN A 113 1.96 3.24 -10.65
CA GLN A 113 3.08 2.80 -9.83
C GLN A 113 2.64 1.83 -8.72
N ILE A 114 1.46 2.03 -8.12
CA ILE A 114 0.90 1.13 -7.11
C ILE A 114 0.63 -0.24 -7.75
N GLU A 115 -0.06 -0.27 -8.89
CA GLU A 115 -0.36 -1.50 -9.63
C GLU A 115 0.92 -2.24 -10.04
N HIS A 116 1.91 -1.51 -10.57
CA HIS A 116 3.21 -2.07 -10.93
C HIS A 116 3.94 -2.67 -9.71
N ASN A 117 3.87 -2.02 -8.56
CA ASN A 117 4.49 -2.52 -7.34
C ASN A 117 3.82 -3.82 -6.87
N ASP A 118 2.50 -3.91 -6.94
CA ASP A 118 1.73 -5.08 -6.55
C ASP A 118 2.02 -6.29 -7.46
N GLU A 119 2.26 -6.05 -8.75
CA GLU A 119 2.65 -7.11 -9.70
C GLU A 119 4.09 -7.59 -9.51
N LEU A 120 5.04 -6.67 -9.30
CA LEU A 120 6.46 -7.00 -9.18
C LEU A 120 6.85 -7.58 -7.83
N PHE A 121 6.15 -7.20 -6.78
CA PHE A 121 6.45 -7.60 -5.41
C PHE A 121 5.30 -8.40 -4.79
N PRO A 122 5.10 -9.66 -5.20
CA PRO A 122 4.06 -10.53 -4.65
C PRO A 122 4.28 -10.88 -3.18
N ASN A 123 5.40 -10.47 -2.60
CA ASN A 123 5.66 -10.63 -1.17
C ASN A 123 4.97 -9.50 -0.41
N PRO A 124 4.00 -9.83 0.45
CA PRO A 124 3.29 -8.84 1.21
C PRO A 124 4.26 -8.04 2.09
N VAL A 125 4.00 -6.74 2.20
CA VAL A 125 4.66 -5.89 3.19
C VAL A 125 4.46 -6.49 4.58
N VAL A 126 5.54 -6.79 5.28
CA VAL A 126 5.46 -7.39 6.61
C VAL A 126 5.41 -6.29 7.66
N GLN A 127 4.34 -6.27 8.45
CA GLN A 127 4.22 -5.37 9.59
C GLN A 127 4.90 -5.95 10.82
N GLY A 128 5.58 -5.12 11.62
CA GLY A 128 6.30 -5.58 12.80
C GLY A 128 7.00 -4.47 13.57
N ASN A 129 7.87 -4.89 14.48
CA ASN A 129 8.73 -3.98 15.24
C ASN A 129 10.18 -4.45 15.21
N PHE A 130 11.10 -3.51 15.13
CA PHE A 130 12.49 -3.78 15.46
C PHE A 130 12.65 -3.77 16.98
N VAL A 131 13.38 -4.74 17.51
CA VAL A 131 13.61 -4.89 18.95
C VAL A 131 15.06 -5.33 19.22
N TRP A 132 15.60 -4.93 20.35
CA TRP A 132 16.89 -5.41 20.82
C TRP A 132 16.83 -6.90 21.15
N LYS A 133 17.81 -7.66 20.72
CA LYS A 133 17.94 -9.08 21.02
C LYS A 133 18.00 -9.31 22.53
N GLY A 134 17.09 -10.13 23.05
CA GLY A 134 16.99 -10.36 24.50
C GLY A 134 16.50 -9.15 25.31
N GLY A 135 16.05 -8.07 24.69
CA GLY A 135 15.61 -6.84 25.34
C GLY A 135 16.78 -5.95 25.86
N GLU A 136 18.00 -6.30 25.56
CA GLU A 136 19.22 -5.60 26.02
C GLU A 136 19.68 -4.59 24.97
N LYS A 137 19.75 -3.30 25.35
CA LYS A 137 20.17 -2.21 24.46
C LYS A 137 21.61 -2.42 23.95
N ASP A 138 21.89 -1.85 22.76
CA ASP A 138 23.18 -1.91 22.09
C ASP A 138 23.66 -3.33 21.69
N THR A 139 22.76 -4.31 21.75
CA THR A 139 22.98 -5.67 21.22
C THR A 139 22.66 -5.73 19.71
N GLU A 140 22.35 -6.89 19.19
CA GLU A 140 21.80 -7.04 17.86
C GLU A 140 20.33 -6.62 17.83
N VAL A 141 19.90 -6.04 16.71
CA VAL A 141 18.50 -5.74 16.45
C VAL A 141 17.90 -6.90 15.67
N ILE A 142 16.71 -7.34 16.08
CA ILE A 142 15.91 -8.33 15.36
C ILE A 142 14.58 -7.72 14.94
N PHE A 143 14.04 -8.16 13.81
CA PHE A 143 12.68 -7.81 13.39
C PHE A 143 11.70 -8.85 13.92
N ASN A 144 10.69 -8.40 14.64
CA ASN A 144 9.61 -9.23 15.19
C ASN A 144 8.31 -8.93 14.43
N PRO A 145 7.83 -9.83 13.55
CA PRO A 145 6.57 -9.66 12.86
C PRO A 145 5.41 -9.53 13.84
N ASN A 146 4.57 -8.51 13.64
CA ASN A 146 3.41 -8.22 14.47
C ASN A 146 2.39 -7.43 13.63
N PRO A 147 1.15 -7.90 13.43
CA PRO A 147 0.14 -7.17 12.68
C PRO A 147 -0.20 -5.77 13.23
N GLN A 148 0.12 -5.52 14.49
CA GLN A 148 -0.04 -4.20 15.15
C GLN A 148 1.30 -3.48 15.32
N GLY A 149 2.36 -3.93 14.65
CA GLY A 149 3.66 -3.30 14.69
C GLY A 149 3.64 -1.91 14.06
N ARG A 150 4.63 -1.10 14.41
CA ARG A 150 4.73 0.29 13.92
C ARG A 150 5.43 0.42 12.58
N PHE A 151 6.18 -0.60 12.17
CA PHE A 151 6.91 -0.63 10.91
C PHE A 151 6.19 -1.45 9.87
N LYS A 152 6.21 -0.99 8.62
CA LYS A 152 5.89 -1.74 7.43
C LYS A 152 7.18 -1.97 6.64
N VAL A 153 7.52 -3.21 6.39
CA VAL A 153 8.78 -3.63 5.76
C VAL A 153 8.48 -4.32 4.44
N ALA A 154 8.87 -3.69 3.33
CA ALA A 154 8.73 -4.23 1.99
C ALA A 154 9.92 -5.12 1.58
N TRP A 155 11.11 -4.84 2.12
CA TRP A 155 12.30 -5.64 1.85
C TRP A 155 13.14 -5.82 3.12
N MET A 156 13.57 -7.03 3.36
CA MET A 156 14.41 -7.42 4.48
C MET A 156 15.83 -7.73 3.96
N PRO A 157 16.88 -7.02 4.42
CA PRO A 157 18.22 -7.28 3.96
C PRO A 157 18.67 -8.71 4.31
N PRO A 158 19.58 -9.33 3.54
CA PRO A 158 20.17 -10.63 3.86
C PRO A 158 20.81 -10.66 5.25
N PRO A 159 20.91 -11.84 5.91
CA PRO A 159 21.43 -11.94 7.28
C PRO A 159 22.82 -11.35 7.48
N ASP A 160 23.70 -11.53 6.51
CA ASP A 160 25.08 -11.04 6.50
C ASP A 160 25.17 -9.51 6.33
N PHE A 161 24.09 -8.87 5.89
CA PHE A 161 23.98 -7.42 5.72
C PHE A 161 23.48 -6.73 7.00
N ARG A 162 22.75 -7.46 7.85
CA ARG A 162 22.10 -6.90 9.05
C ARG A 162 23.10 -6.64 10.16
N ASN A 163 22.84 -5.60 10.96
CA ASN A 163 23.59 -5.26 12.17
C ASN A 163 25.12 -5.09 11.95
N GLN A 164 25.52 -4.81 10.73
CA GLN A 164 26.92 -4.56 10.41
C GLN A 164 27.47 -3.36 11.20
N LYS A 165 28.74 -3.43 11.58
CA LYS A 165 29.42 -2.35 12.30
C LYS A 165 30.64 -1.93 11.52
N LYS A 166 30.74 -0.62 11.22
CA LYS A 166 31.90 -0.02 10.56
C LYS A 166 32.46 1.08 11.42
N THR A 167 33.77 1.07 11.62
CA THR A 167 34.49 2.12 12.36
C THR A 167 35.50 2.79 11.44
N VAL A 168 35.44 4.11 11.36
CA VAL A 168 36.36 4.92 10.57
C VAL A 168 36.94 5.98 11.51
N TYR A 169 38.27 6.05 11.63
CA TYR A 169 39.00 6.95 12.55
C TYR A 169 38.44 6.92 13.98
N GLY A 170 38.13 5.72 14.50
CA GLY A 170 37.61 5.53 15.86
C GLY A 170 36.13 5.90 16.07
N LYS A 171 35.44 6.38 15.05
CA LYS A 171 34.00 6.71 15.09
C LYS A 171 33.17 5.64 14.39
N ARG A 172 32.06 5.25 14.98
CA ARG A 172 31.05 4.42 14.29
C ARG A 172 30.40 5.22 13.17
N VAL A 173 30.32 4.61 12.01
CA VAL A 173 29.65 5.16 10.82
C VAL A 173 28.65 4.12 10.29
N ALA A 174 27.66 4.58 9.52
CA ALA A 174 26.72 3.70 8.83
C ALA A 174 27.46 2.84 7.80
N PRO A 175 27.47 1.49 7.94
CA PRO A 175 28.26 0.61 7.08
C PRO A 175 27.77 0.62 5.63
N HIS A 176 26.48 0.86 5.41
CA HIS A 176 25.81 0.77 4.12
C HIS A 176 25.33 2.13 3.59
N SER A 177 26.09 3.20 3.85
CA SER A 177 25.77 4.56 3.39
C SER A 177 25.67 4.70 1.86
N ASP A 178 26.41 3.88 1.13
CA ASP A 178 26.37 3.87 -0.33
C ASP A 178 25.16 3.13 -0.87
N PHE A 179 24.58 2.24 -0.07
CA PHE A 179 23.48 1.38 -0.45
C PHE A 179 22.10 1.99 -0.15
N GLY A 180 21.95 2.65 0.97
CA GLY A 180 20.67 3.23 1.38
C GLY A 180 20.80 4.46 2.26
N VAL A 181 19.66 5.06 2.55
CA VAL A 181 19.52 6.23 3.40
C VAL A 181 18.16 6.24 4.09
N GLY A 182 18.08 6.81 5.29
CA GLY A 182 16.80 7.06 5.97
C GLY A 182 16.51 8.55 6.09
N GLY A 183 15.25 8.92 5.84
CA GLY A 183 14.71 10.24 6.14
C GLY A 183 13.78 10.17 7.36
N VAL A 184 13.94 11.10 8.30
CA VAL A 184 13.16 11.16 9.54
C VAL A 184 12.48 12.52 9.68
N ASP A 185 11.18 12.46 10.00
CA ASP A 185 10.42 13.59 10.53
C ASP A 185 9.98 13.28 11.96
N SER A 186 10.52 14.01 12.92
CA SER A 186 10.33 13.75 14.34
C SER A 186 9.30 14.70 14.96
N TYR A 187 8.82 14.33 16.15
CA TYR A 187 8.02 15.21 17.00
C TYR A 187 8.68 15.37 18.38
N ASP A 188 8.58 16.55 18.96
CA ASP A 188 9.30 16.90 20.21
C ASP A 188 8.41 16.77 21.47
N LEU A 189 7.09 16.90 21.33
CA LEU A 189 6.18 16.90 22.48
C LEU A 189 5.53 15.54 22.70
N ASP A 190 5.69 14.99 23.90
CA ASP A 190 5.06 13.75 24.31
C ASP A 190 3.52 13.89 24.44
N ALA A 191 3.05 15.06 24.84
CA ALA A 191 1.62 15.34 25.01
C ALA A 191 1.15 16.51 24.14
N THR A 192 -0.09 16.43 23.67
CA THR A 192 -0.79 17.50 22.95
C THR A 192 -2.03 17.91 23.73
N VAL A 193 -2.40 19.17 23.65
CA VAL A 193 -3.51 19.76 24.42
C VAL A 193 -4.87 19.14 24.05
N ASP A 194 -5.02 18.67 22.81
CA ASP A 194 -6.26 18.12 22.23
C ASP A 194 -6.18 16.63 21.85
N GLY A 195 -5.09 15.94 22.22
CA GLY A 195 -4.86 14.54 21.85
C GLY A 195 -4.52 14.32 20.36
N ARG A 196 -4.50 15.36 19.53
CA ARG A 196 -4.20 15.32 18.10
C ARG A 196 -2.75 15.77 17.83
N GLY A 197 -1.81 14.88 18.10
CA GLY A 197 -0.40 15.16 17.82
C GLY A 197 0.06 14.64 16.46
N SER A 198 1.00 15.35 15.83
CA SER A 198 1.69 14.84 14.64
C SER A 198 2.35 13.50 14.93
N LYS A 199 2.33 12.59 13.98
CA LYS A 199 3.09 11.33 14.04
C LYS A 199 4.54 11.61 13.72
N GLY A 200 5.46 10.84 14.29
CA GLY A 200 6.81 10.72 13.76
C GLY A 200 6.82 9.81 12.55
N ALA A 201 7.64 10.13 11.57
CA ALA A 201 7.81 9.34 10.36
C ALA A 201 9.27 8.96 10.14
N LEU A 202 9.50 7.75 9.63
CA LEU A 202 10.77 7.28 9.10
C LEU A 202 10.50 6.54 7.80
N HIS A 203 11.29 6.87 6.77
CA HIS A 203 11.35 6.10 5.54
C HIS A 203 12.78 5.68 5.26
N LEU A 204 13.01 4.39 5.02
CA LEU A 204 14.28 3.89 4.53
C LEU A 204 14.19 3.64 3.03
N TYR A 205 15.16 4.15 2.29
CA TYR A 205 15.22 4.11 0.84
C TYR A 205 16.48 3.41 0.36
N ASN A 206 16.32 2.42 -0.53
CA ASN A 206 17.43 1.80 -1.23
C ASN A 206 17.79 2.67 -2.44
N LYS A 207 19.05 3.04 -2.54
CA LYS A 207 19.61 3.72 -3.70
C LYS A 207 19.73 2.76 -4.89
N PHE A 208 20.09 3.26 -6.05
CA PHE A 208 20.30 2.41 -7.23
C PHE A 208 21.49 1.45 -7.03
N HIS A 209 21.26 0.16 -7.29
CA HIS A 209 22.29 -0.90 -7.36
C HIS A 209 21.74 -2.11 -8.15
N MET A 210 22.57 -3.10 -8.44
CA MET A 210 22.26 -4.17 -9.40
C MET A 210 21.71 -5.45 -8.77
N GLU A 211 21.88 -5.70 -7.46
CA GLU A 211 21.69 -7.02 -6.85
C GLU A 211 20.43 -7.15 -5.95
N HIS A 212 19.85 -6.04 -5.53
CA HIS A 212 18.70 -6.00 -4.61
C HIS A 212 17.65 -5.00 -5.08
N PRO A 213 16.46 -4.99 -4.49
CA PRO A 213 15.48 -3.95 -4.79
C PRO A 213 16.11 -2.56 -4.66
N SER A 214 16.13 -1.83 -5.74
CA SER A 214 16.80 -0.55 -5.86
C SER A 214 15.83 0.56 -6.23
N ASN A 215 16.19 1.80 -5.90
CA ASN A 215 15.41 2.97 -6.24
C ASN A 215 14.00 2.97 -5.63
N MET A 216 13.85 2.41 -4.41
CA MET A 216 12.55 2.26 -3.76
C MET A 216 12.62 2.44 -2.25
N PHE A 217 11.50 2.80 -1.66
CA PHE A 217 11.30 2.76 -0.22
C PHE A 217 11.12 1.31 0.26
N VAL A 218 11.87 0.91 1.27
CA VAL A 218 11.88 -0.46 1.79
C VAL A 218 11.33 -0.58 3.20
N VAL A 219 11.24 0.54 3.92
CA VAL A 219 10.63 0.61 5.25
C VAL A 219 9.84 1.90 5.38
N GLU A 220 8.63 1.77 5.90
CA GLU A 220 7.78 2.87 6.36
C GLU A 220 7.52 2.74 7.86
N TYR A 221 7.61 3.85 8.56
CA TYR A 221 7.13 4.03 9.92
C TYR A 221 6.32 5.33 9.97
N ALA A 222 5.10 5.27 10.46
CA ALA A 222 4.25 6.45 10.64
C ALA A 222 3.41 6.27 11.92
N ALA A 223 4.03 6.52 13.09
CA ALA A 223 3.38 6.29 14.38
C ALA A 223 3.71 7.37 15.40
N ARG A 224 2.84 7.48 16.41
CA ARG A 224 3.07 8.32 17.57
C ARG A 224 3.05 7.47 18.84
N PRO A 225 4.17 6.86 19.25
CA PRO A 225 4.26 6.19 20.54
C PRO A 225 4.04 7.19 21.70
N PRO A 226 3.66 6.72 22.89
CA PRO A 226 3.36 7.57 24.03
C PRO A 226 4.48 8.51 24.48
N LEU A 227 5.73 8.12 24.21
CA LEU A 227 6.92 8.90 24.53
C LEU A 227 7.76 9.08 23.28
N ALA A 228 8.24 10.28 23.00
CA ALA A 228 9.15 10.58 21.90
C ALA A 228 10.43 9.72 21.95
N LYS A 229 10.91 9.40 23.14
CA LYS A 229 12.05 8.49 23.33
C LYS A 229 11.87 7.12 22.67
N ILE A 230 10.64 6.59 22.66
CA ILE A 230 10.35 5.30 21.99
C ILE A 230 10.49 5.45 20.48
N PHE A 231 10.04 6.56 19.92
CA PHE A 231 10.21 6.88 18.51
C PHE A 231 11.70 6.93 18.11
N TYR A 232 12.51 7.67 18.87
CA TYR A 232 13.94 7.74 18.57
C TYR A 232 14.66 6.40 18.73
N GLU A 233 14.25 5.57 19.68
CA GLU A 233 14.78 4.22 19.83
C GLU A 233 14.37 3.30 18.68
N ASP A 234 13.14 3.40 18.20
CA ASP A 234 12.65 2.70 17.01
C ASP A 234 13.47 3.09 15.76
N VAL A 235 13.68 4.39 15.54
CA VAL A 235 14.53 4.92 14.45
C VAL A 235 15.95 4.38 14.53
N LEU A 236 16.55 4.41 15.71
CA LEU A 236 17.91 3.91 15.95
C LEU A 236 18.02 2.41 15.64
N MET A 237 17.06 1.61 16.09
CA MET A 237 17.05 0.18 15.82
C MET A 237 16.93 -0.12 14.32
N ALA A 238 16.04 0.57 13.60
CA ALA A 238 15.92 0.40 12.16
C ALA A 238 17.23 0.80 11.44
N ALA A 239 17.82 1.94 11.80
CA ALA A 239 19.09 2.39 11.25
C ALA A 239 20.24 1.39 11.48
N ILE A 240 20.33 0.81 12.67
CA ILE A 240 21.35 -0.21 13.01
C ILE A 240 21.10 -1.50 12.20
N PHE A 241 19.86 -1.96 12.13
CA PHE A 241 19.50 -3.19 11.44
C PHE A 241 19.85 -3.13 9.95
N TYR A 242 19.54 -2.03 9.26
CA TYR A 242 19.84 -1.82 7.86
C TYR A 242 21.26 -1.27 7.61
N GLY A 243 21.89 -0.70 8.61
CA GLY A 243 23.20 -0.06 8.48
C GLY A 243 23.16 1.24 7.66
N TYR A 244 22.00 1.91 7.56
CA TYR A 244 21.82 3.13 6.79
C TYR A 244 22.04 4.39 7.64
N PRO A 245 22.61 5.47 7.06
CA PRO A 245 22.60 6.78 7.68
C PRO A 245 21.18 7.34 7.72
N ILE A 246 20.90 8.12 8.74
CA ILE A 246 19.64 8.87 8.89
C ILE A 246 19.94 10.35 8.66
N LEU A 247 19.08 11.00 7.87
CA LEU A 247 19.12 12.44 7.57
C LEU A 247 18.00 13.15 8.30
#